data_4a9eea0c258c98a0bfef04e90816b97d
#
_entry.id   4a9eea0c258c98a0bfef04e90816b97d
#
_cell.length_a   1.000
_cell.length_b   1.000
_cell.length_c   1.000
_cell.angle_alpha   90.00
_cell.angle_beta   90.00
_cell.angle_gamma   90.00
#
_symmetry.space_group_name_H-M   'P 1'
#
loop_
_entity.id
_entity.type
_entity.pdbx_description
1 polymer ?
#
loop_
_entity_poly.entity_id
_entity_poly.type
_entity_poly.pdbx_seq_one_letter_code
_entity_poly.pdbx_strand_id
1 'polypeptide(L)'
;DVDLALARRIDSSQDVREQELLRMLVECQALYPEELSESHRDYLSRHCSRVVERAEELTGGRVEVRSDALILVMPASRELPEGLVCGFPDATTLDWVTLAMIDALCPGATGFHRVSADRVLVAAADIHRGKEKQLTVALRESPTAIRDAVAGRLSELGLLRVEGGDWILTPAVGRYRDAELTSGEEE
;
A
#
# COMPACT_ATOMS: atom_id res chain seq x y z
N ASP A 1 29.78 -0.84 37.09
CA ASP A 1 29.62 0.36 36.24
C ASP A 1 29.67 0.07 34.74
N VAL A 2 30.42 -0.94 34.29
CA VAL A 2 30.49 -1.32 32.84
C VAL A 2 29.19 -1.96 32.38
N ASP A 3 28.57 -2.81 33.18
CA ASP A 3 27.30 -3.48 32.84
C ASP A 3 26.12 -2.50 32.72
N LEU A 4 26.09 -1.47 33.56
CA LEU A 4 25.07 -0.44 33.53
C LEU A 4 25.21 0.48 32.30
N ALA A 5 26.46 0.76 31.91
CA ALA A 5 26.76 1.55 30.71
C ALA A 5 26.46 0.74 29.43
N LEU A 6 26.69 -0.57 29.44
CA LEU A 6 26.36 -1.48 28.34
C LEU A 6 24.83 -1.62 28.18
N ALA A 7 24.12 -1.83 29.33
CA ALA A 7 22.66 -1.89 29.33
C ALA A 7 22.03 -0.61 28.79
N ARG A 8 22.50 0.58 29.21
CA ARG A 8 22.02 1.88 28.67
C ARG A 8 22.31 2.06 27.18
N ARG A 9 23.45 1.53 26.67
CA ARG A 9 23.76 1.57 25.23
C ARG A 9 22.85 0.63 24.45
N ILE A 10 22.51 -0.53 24.98
CA ILE A 10 21.60 -1.49 24.37
C ILE A 10 20.19 -0.87 24.31
N ASP A 11 19.69 -0.29 25.40
CA ASP A 11 18.40 0.38 25.45
C ASP A 11 18.33 1.56 24.46
N SER A 12 19.36 2.42 24.44
CA SER A 12 19.39 3.57 23.51
C SER A 12 19.42 3.12 22.04
N SER A 13 20.08 2.00 21.73
CA SER A 13 20.11 1.48 20.35
C SER A 13 18.80 0.79 19.95
N GLN A 14 18.06 0.25 20.91
CA GLN A 14 16.72 -0.30 20.67
C GLN A 14 15.71 0.82 20.45
N ASP A 15 15.74 1.87 21.26
CA ASP A 15 14.88 3.04 21.12
C ASP A 15 15.09 3.75 19.77
N VAL A 16 16.33 3.84 19.28
CA VAL A 16 16.61 4.41 17.96
C VAL A 16 15.97 3.59 16.84
N ARG A 17 16.10 2.25 16.87
CA ARG A 17 15.49 1.39 15.84
C ARG A 17 13.97 1.45 15.86
N GLU A 18 13.37 1.49 17.04
CA GLU A 18 11.93 1.68 17.19
C GLU A 18 11.47 3.00 16.58
N GLN A 19 12.16 4.09 16.90
CA GLN A 19 11.83 5.41 16.33
C GLN A 19 11.97 5.46 14.81
N GLU A 20 13.01 4.83 14.26
CA GLU A 20 13.19 4.73 12.81
C GLU A 20 12.08 3.93 12.14
N LEU A 21 11.68 2.78 12.71
CA LEU A 21 10.56 1.98 12.20
C LEU A 21 9.23 2.73 12.30
N LEU A 22 8.98 3.40 13.42
CA LEU A 22 7.77 4.22 13.60
C LEU A 22 7.73 5.37 12.59
N ARG A 23 8.86 6.06 12.39
CA ARG A 23 8.94 7.12 11.39
C ARG A 23 8.65 6.61 9.99
N MET A 24 9.31 5.50 9.58
CA MET A 24 9.05 4.89 8.28
C MET A 24 7.59 4.48 8.10
N LEU A 25 6.98 3.87 9.13
CA LEU A 25 5.58 3.46 9.06
C LEU A 25 4.62 4.64 8.94
N VAL A 26 4.89 5.75 9.64
CA VAL A 26 4.06 6.96 9.59
C VAL A 26 4.24 7.71 8.27
N GLU A 27 5.48 7.84 7.79
CA GLU A 27 5.79 8.56 6.55
C GLU A 27 5.33 7.81 5.29
N CYS A 28 5.49 6.48 5.26
CA CYS A 28 5.19 5.66 4.08
C CYS A 28 3.84 4.94 4.16
N GLN A 29 3.19 4.94 5.32
CA GLN A 29 1.95 4.20 5.64
C GLN A 29 2.05 2.68 5.42
N ALA A 30 3.19 2.17 4.98
CA ALA A 30 3.48 0.75 4.85
C ALA A 30 4.95 0.47 5.14
N LEU A 31 5.21 -0.63 5.85
CA LEU A 31 6.54 -1.21 6.06
C LEU A 31 6.58 -2.60 5.45
N TYR A 32 7.60 -2.85 4.66
CA TYR A 32 7.84 -4.14 4.03
C TYR A 32 9.09 -4.77 4.67
N PRO A 33 8.96 -5.86 5.46
CA PRO A 33 10.11 -6.50 6.12
C PRO A 33 11.25 -6.87 5.17
N GLU A 34 10.92 -7.18 3.91
CA GLU A 34 11.89 -7.51 2.86
C GLU A 34 12.84 -6.33 2.55
N GLU A 35 12.37 -5.08 2.66
CA GLU A 35 13.15 -3.88 2.37
C GLU A 35 13.91 -3.33 3.59
N LEU A 36 13.63 -3.86 4.77
CA LEU A 36 14.30 -3.44 5.99
C LEU A 36 15.73 -3.96 6.06
N SER A 37 16.62 -3.19 6.69
CA SER A 37 17.93 -3.70 7.08
C SER A 37 17.78 -4.92 7.99
N GLU A 38 18.80 -5.77 8.05
CA GLU A 38 18.79 -6.96 8.91
C GLU A 38 18.52 -6.58 10.38
N SER A 39 19.13 -5.50 10.87
CA SER A 39 18.93 -5.03 12.23
C SER A 39 17.51 -4.55 12.53
N HIS A 40 16.85 -3.88 11.58
CA HIS A 40 15.45 -3.46 11.73
C HIS A 40 14.49 -4.65 11.62
N ARG A 41 14.74 -5.57 10.71
CA ARG A 41 13.95 -6.80 10.56
C ARG A 41 14.00 -7.66 11.82
N ASP A 42 15.19 -7.83 12.37
CA ASP A 42 15.41 -8.57 13.60
C ASP A 42 14.74 -7.89 14.82
N TYR A 43 14.81 -6.57 14.91
CA TYR A 43 14.08 -5.81 15.91
C TYR A 43 12.57 -5.97 15.75
N LEU A 44 12.05 -5.78 14.54
CA LEU A 44 10.62 -5.89 14.24
C LEU A 44 10.08 -7.29 14.54
N SER A 45 10.84 -8.35 14.23
CA SER A 45 10.43 -9.74 14.51
C SER A 45 10.22 -10.02 15.99
N ARG A 46 10.97 -9.34 16.86
CA ARG A 46 10.90 -9.52 18.33
C ARG A 46 9.94 -8.55 19.00
N HIS A 47 9.71 -7.39 18.43
CA HIS A 47 8.98 -6.29 19.06
C HIS A 47 7.83 -5.76 18.22
N CYS A 48 7.28 -6.57 17.30
CA CYS A 48 6.22 -6.16 16.36
C CYS A 48 5.02 -5.55 17.10
N SER A 49 4.50 -6.21 18.12
CA SER A 49 3.35 -5.73 18.90
C SER A 49 3.59 -4.35 19.51
N ARG A 50 4.80 -4.11 20.04
CA ARG A 50 5.17 -2.81 20.62
C ARG A 50 5.23 -1.71 19.56
N VAL A 51 5.79 -2.02 18.39
CA VAL A 51 5.83 -1.06 17.25
C VAL A 51 4.41 -0.72 16.79
N VAL A 52 3.54 -1.73 16.69
CA VAL A 52 2.13 -1.57 16.31
C VAL A 52 1.39 -0.69 17.31
N GLU A 53 1.40 -1.05 18.61
CA GLU A 53 0.75 -0.29 19.68
C GLU A 53 1.20 1.17 19.68
N ARG A 54 2.52 1.38 19.54
CA ARG A 54 3.08 2.73 19.54
C ARG A 54 2.69 3.55 18.32
N ALA A 55 2.62 2.91 17.13
CA ALA A 55 2.16 3.55 15.91
C ALA A 55 0.68 3.97 16.02
N GLU A 56 -0.16 3.08 16.54
CA GLU A 56 -1.59 3.34 16.76
C GLU A 56 -1.81 4.45 17.79
N GLU A 57 -1.08 4.44 18.90
CA GLU A 57 -1.13 5.52 19.91
C GLU A 57 -0.72 6.88 19.33
N LEU A 58 0.33 6.93 18.52
CA LEU A 58 0.85 8.17 17.95
C LEU A 58 -0.05 8.77 16.87
N THR A 59 -0.71 7.91 16.09
CA THR A 59 -1.44 8.35 14.88
C THR A 59 -2.95 8.35 15.05
N GLY A 60 -3.48 7.61 16.04
CA GLY A 60 -4.91 7.31 16.12
C GLY A 60 -5.40 6.38 15.01
N GLY A 61 -4.49 5.88 14.16
CA GLY A 61 -4.77 4.90 13.12
C GLY A 61 -4.79 3.48 13.65
N ARG A 62 -4.95 2.53 12.75
CA ARG A 62 -4.87 1.10 13.01
C ARG A 62 -3.81 0.47 12.13
N VAL A 63 -2.99 -0.42 12.68
CA VAL A 63 -1.97 -1.14 11.92
C VAL A 63 -2.47 -2.55 11.57
N GLU A 64 -2.59 -2.82 10.27
CA GLU A 64 -2.82 -4.17 9.75
C GLU A 64 -1.48 -4.91 9.69
N VAL A 65 -1.35 -5.99 10.44
CA VAL A 65 -0.16 -6.86 10.45
C VAL A 65 -0.38 -8.02 9.49
N ARG A 66 0.45 -8.08 8.46
CA ARG A 66 0.46 -9.15 7.46
C ARG A 66 1.82 -9.86 7.49
N SER A 67 1.90 -11.02 6.85
CA SER A 67 3.17 -11.77 6.75
C SER A 67 4.27 -11.01 5.98
N ASP A 68 3.88 -10.12 5.08
CA ASP A 68 4.73 -9.42 4.12
C ASP A 68 4.69 -7.88 4.26
N ALA A 69 3.84 -7.34 5.13
CA ALA A 69 3.71 -5.90 5.34
C ALA A 69 3.10 -5.54 6.71
N LEU A 70 3.46 -4.36 7.23
CA LEU A 70 2.67 -3.64 8.22
C LEU A 70 2.07 -2.43 7.49
N ILE A 71 0.75 -2.24 7.58
CA ILE A 71 0.04 -1.17 6.87
C ILE A 71 -0.69 -0.31 7.88
N LEU A 72 -0.35 0.98 7.94
CA LEU A 72 -1.03 1.96 8.77
C LEU A 72 -2.27 2.47 8.06
N VAL A 73 -3.43 2.17 8.62
CA VAL A 73 -4.73 2.61 8.12
C VAL A 73 -5.23 3.75 8.97
N MET A 74 -5.35 4.92 8.38
CA MET A 74 -5.91 6.09 9.06
C MET A 74 -7.44 6.06 9.02
N PRO A 75 -8.12 6.40 10.13
CA PRO A 75 -9.57 6.53 10.11
C PRO A 75 -9.97 7.66 9.16
N ALA A 76 -11.10 7.48 8.47
CA ALA A 76 -11.70 8.57 7.71
C ALA A 76 -12.08 9.69 8.69
N SER A 77 -11.36 10.82 8.64
CA SER A 77 -11.62 11.97 9.49
C SER A 77 -12.24 13.08 8.66
N ARG A 78 -13.42 13.56 9.09
CA ARG A 78 -14.05 14.76 8.50
C ARG A 78 -13.27 16.06 8.83
N GLU A 79 -12.32 16.00 9.74
CA GLU A 79 -11.54 17.16 10.21
C GLU A 79 -10.23 17.36 9.44
N LEU A 80 -9.82 16.37 8.63
CA LEU A 80 -8.62 16.50 7.80
C LEU A 80 -8.95 17.31 6.53
N PRO A 81 -8.08 18.27 6.14
CA PRO A 81 -8.26 19.00 4.90
C PRO A 81 -8.41 18.05 3.70
N GLU A 82 -9.33 18.41 2.79
CA GLU A 82 -9.47 17.70 1.51
C GLU A 82 -8.10 17.63 0.82
N GLY A 83 -7.70 16.42 0.41
CA GLY A 83 -6.41 16.16 -0.24
C GLY A 83 -5.30 15.61 0.67
N LEU A 84 -5.46 15.59 2.00
CA LEU A 84 -4.53 14.91 2.91
C LEU A 84 -4.87 13.43 3.13
N VAL A 85 -6.09 13.02 2.81
CA VAL A 85 -6.51 11.63 2.86
C VAL A 85 -6.84 11.18 1.45
N CYS A 86 -6.04 10.28 0.92
CA CYS A 86 -6.33 9.63 -0.35
C CYS A 86 -7.26 8.44 -0.06
N GLY A 87 -8.58 8.68 -0.15
CA GLY A 87 -9.57 7.60 -0.10
C GLY A 87 -9.31 6.62 -1.25
N PHE A 88 -9.21 5.34 -0.94
CA PHE A 88 -9.18 4.27 -1.94
C PHE A 88 -9.73 2.98 -1.32
N PRO A 89 -10.66 2.28 -2.00
CA PRO A 89 -11.32 2.76 -3.22
C PRO A 89 -12.43 3.77 -2.94
N ASP A 90 -12.57 4.75 -3.84
CA ASP A 90 -13.71 5.64 -3.92
C ASP A 90 -14.69 5.17 -5.01
N ALA A 91 -15.93 5.66 -4.97
CA ALA A 91 -16.96 5.33 -5.96
C ALA A 91 -16.71 5.97 -7.34
N THR A 92 -15.45 5.99 -7.80
CA THR A 92 -15.04 6.54 -9.09
C THR A 92 -14.81 5.44 -10.13
N THR A 93 -15.02 5.76 -11.41
CA THR A 93 -14.70 4.84 -12.51
C THR A 93 -13.21 4.45 -12.50
N LEU A 94 -12.32 5.39 -12.18
CA LEU A 94 -10.88 5.12 -12.12
C LEU A 94 -10.54 4.11 -11.02
N ASP A 95 -11.09 4.28 -9.83
CA ASP A 95 -10.82 3.37 -8.72
C ASP A 95 -11.39 1.97 -8.99
N TRP A 96 -12.59 1.90 -9.60
CA TRP A 96 -13.15 0.64 -10.06
C TRP A 96 -12.24 -0.07 -11.09
N VAL A 97 -11.75 0.67 -12.10
CA VAL A 97 -10.81 0.12 -13.10
C VAL A 97 -9.49 -0.29 -12.43
N THR A 98 -9.03 0.47 -11.45
CA THR A 98 -7.82 0.16 -10.68
C THR A 98 -7.96 -1.15 -9.91
N LEU A 99 -9.10 -1.38 -9.23
CA LEU A 99 -9.40 -2.66 -8.58
C LEU A 99 -9.44 -3.82 -9.58
N ALA A 100 -10.12 -3.66 -10.71
CA ALA A 100 -10.17 -4.68 -11.76
C ALA A 100 -8.78 -5.02 -12.32
N MET A 101 -7.88 -4.03 -12.43
CA MET A 101 -6.48 -4.25 -12.82
C MET A 101 -5.71 -5.00 -11.73
N ILE A 102 -5.91 -4.67 -10.45
CA ILE A 102 -5.30 -5.39 -9.33
C ILE A 102 -5.69 -6.88 -9.38
N ASP A 103 -6.97 -7.18 -9.52
CA ASP A 103 -7.46 -8.56 -9.57
C ASP A 103 -6.90 -9.34 -10.77
N ALA A 104 -6.81 -8.69 -11.93
CA ALA A 104 -6.26 -9.31 -13.15
C ALA A 104 -4.75 -9.56 -13.07
N LEU A 105 -4.00 -8.71 -12.37
CA LEU A 105 -2.53 -8.74 -12.34
C LEU A 105 -1.97 -9.44 -11.12
N CYS A 106 -2.72 -9.52 -10.01
CA CYS A 106 -2.21 -9.99 -8.72
C CYS A 106 -3.03 -11.16 -8.13
N PRO A 107 -3.27 -12.24 -8.88
CA PRO A 107 -4.06 -13.36 -8.38
C PRO A 107 -3.29 -14.12 -7.28
N GLY A 108 -3.62 -13.85 -6.01
CA GLY A 108 -3.06 -14.59 -4.87
C GLY A 108 -1.59 -14.32 -4.53
N ALA A 109 -0.93 -13.35 -5.17
CA ALA A 109 0.48 -13.05 -4.89
C ALA A 109 0.68 -12.47 -3.48
N THR A 110 1.73 -12.93 -2.82
CA THR A 110 2.29 -12.35 -1.59
C THR A 110 3.65 -11.73 -1.92
N GLY A 111 4.06 -10.71 -1.15
CA GLY A 111 5.31 -10.00 -1.41
C GLY A 111 5.23 -9.04 -2.61
N PHE A 112 6.40 -8.57 -3.04
CA PHE A 112 6.52 -7.75 -4.24
C PHE A 112 6.27 -8.58 -5.50
N HIS A 113 5.36 -8.11 -6.34
CA HIS A 113 4.95 -8.83 -7.54
C HIS A 113 5.30 -8.08 -8.82
N ARG A 114 6.26 -8.64 -9.60
CA ARG A 114 6.65 -8.08 -10.89
C ARG A 114 5.72 -8.55 -11.99
N VAL A 115 5.17 -7.60 -12.75
CA VAL A 115 4.30 -7.82 -13.91
C VAL A 115 4.92 -7.14 -15.12
N SER A 116 5.11 -7.89 -16.20
CA SER A 116 5.66 -7.33 -17.45
C SER A 116 4.74 -6.29 -18.08
N ALA A 117 5.32 -5.32 -18.78
CA ALA A 117 4.59 -4.28 -19.50
C ALA A 117 3.53 -4.85 -20.46
N ASP A 118 3.87 -5.96 -21.14
CA ASP A 118 2.94 -6.63 -22.07
C ASP A 118 1.72 -7.20 -21.34
N ARG A 119 1.91 -7.84 -20.18
CA ARG A 119 0.82 -8.39 -19.38
C ARG A 119 -0.09 -7.29 -18.85
N VAL A 120 0.48 -6.17 -18.41
CA VAL A 120 -0.28 -4.99 -17.98
C VAL A 120 -1.16 -4.48 -19.13
N LEU A 121 -0.58 -4.38 -20.34
CA LEU A 121 -1.32 -3.89 -21.51
C LEU A 121 -2.43 -4.87 -21.93
N VAL A 122 -2.20 -6.18 -21.83
CA VAL A 122 -3.23 -7.20 -22.08
C VAL A 122 -4.39 -7.05 -21.09
N ALA A 123 -4.12 -6.92 -19.79
CA ALA A 123 -5.16 -6.72 -18.78
C ALA A 123 -5.96 -5.45 -19.03
N ALA A 124 -5.29 -4.34 -19.38
CA ALA A 124 -5.95 -3.09 -19.73
C ALA A 124 -6.82 -3.23 -20.99
N ALA A 125 -6.37 -3.99 -22.00
CA ALA A 125 -7.14 -4.24 -23.22
C ALA A 125 -8.37 -5.12 -22.95
N ASP A 126 -8.30 -6.07 -22.05
CA ASP A 126 -9.44 -6.90 -21.67
C ASP A 126 -10.51 -6.08 -20.92
N ILE A 127 -10.11 -5.21 -20.00
CA ILE A 127 -11.02 -4.27 -19.32
C ILE A 127 -11.64 -3.30 -20.33
N HIS A 128 -10.83 -2.73 -21.21
CA HIS A 128 -11.31 -1.81 -22.25
C HIS A 128 -12.40 -2.45 -23.11
N ARG A 129 -12.18 -3.69 -23.59
CA ARG A 129 -13.09 -4.45 -24.44
C ARG A 129 -14.36 -4.88 -23.70
N GLY A 130 -14.19 -5.35 -22.45
CA GLY A 130 -15.29 -5.92 -21.68
C GLY A 130 -16.22 -4.89 -21.05
N LYS A 131 -15.74 -3.66 -20.81
CA LYS A 131 -16.43 -2.64 -20.00
C LYS A 131 -16.49 -1.25 -20.66
N GLU A 132 -16.31 -1.15 -21.97
CA GLU A 132 -16.24 0.11 -22.71
C GLU A 132 -17.36 1.10 -22.36
N LYS A 133 -18.59 0.62 -22.20
CA LYS A 133 -19.76 1.46 -21.88
C LYS A 133 -19.72 2.08 -20.47
N GLN A 134 -18.95 1.52 -19.56
CA GLN A 134 -18.82 1.97 -18.18
C GLN A 134 -17.62 2.89 -17.98
N LEU A 135 -16.72 2.97 -18.98
CA LEU A 135 -15.54 3.80 -18.93
C LEU A 135 -15.87 5.27 -19.17
N THR A 136 -15.15 6.17 -18.51
CA THR A 136 -15.16 7.60 -18.83
C THR A 136 -14.60 7.84 -20.23
N VAL A 137 -14.84 9.01 -20.83
CA VAL A 137 -14.34 9.35 -22.17
C VAL A 137 -12.83 9.17 -22.26
N ALA A 138 -12.08 9.65 -21.25
CA ALA A 138 -10.63 9.55 -21.22
C ALA A 138 -10.14 8.09 -21.18
N LEU A 139 -10.74 7.23 -20.35
CA LEU A 139 -10.36 5.81 -20.23
C LEU A 139 -10.79 4.97 -21.45
N ARG A 140 -11.76 5.47 -22.23
CA ARG A 140 -12.26 4.82 -23.44
C ARG A 140 -11.37 5.04 -24.67
N GLU A 141 -10.45 6.00 -24.61
CA GLU A 141 -9.59 6.33 -25.76
C GLU A 141 -8.73 5.14 -26.21
N SER A 142 -8.13 4.43 -25.26
CA SER A 142 -7.28 3.28 -25.57
C SER A 142 -6.97 2.43 -24.32
N PRO A 143 -6.53 1.18 -24.49
CA PRO A 143 -5.95 0.39 -23.40
C PRO A 143 -4.76 1.09 -22.72
N THR A 144 -3.98 1.86 -23.48
CA THR A 144 -2.84 2.64 -22.95
C THR A 144 -3.31 3.72 -22.00
N ALA A 145 -4.42 4.41 -22.31
CA ALA A 145 -4.99 5.42 -21.42
C ALA A 145 -5.42 4.80 -20.07
N ILE A 146 -6.00 3.59 -20.09
CA ILE A 146 -6.32 2.84 -18.87
C ILE A 146 -5.04 2.52 -18.08
N ARG A 147 -4.03 1.93 -18.75
CA ARG A 147 -2.75 1.61 -18.12
C ARG A 147 -2.14 2.82 -17.43
N ASP A 148 -2.07 3.95 -18.12
CA ASP A 148 -1.40 5.15 -17.63
C ASP A 148 -2.17 5.80 -16.47
N ALA A 149 -3.49 5.86 -16.55
CA ALA A 149 -4.33 6.36 -15.47
C ALA A 149 -4.24 5.49 -14.21
N VAL A 150 -4.28 4.15 -14.37
CA VAL A 150 -4.14 3.20 -13.26
C VAL A 150 -2.72 3.26 -12.68
N ALA A 151 -1.68 3.38 -13.52
CA ALA A 151 -0.31 3.54 -13.04
C ALA A 151 -0.16 4.80 -12.17
N GLY A 152 -0.71 5.93 -12.60
CA GLY A 152 -0.76 7.16 -11.82
C GLY A 152 -1.43 6.94 -10.47
N ARG A 153 -2.63 6.36 -10.48
CA ARG A 153 -3.40 6.11 -9.26
C ARG A 153 -2.70 5.18 -8.28
N LEU A 154 -2.18 4.06 -8.75
CA LEU A 154 -1.43 3.11 -7.90
C LEU A 154 -0.13 3.71 -7.37
N SER A 155 0.55 4.57 -8.14
CA SER A 155 1.76 5.27 -7.69
C SER A 155 1.45 6.30 -6.61
N GLU A 156 0.38 7.07 -6.74
CA GLU A 156 -0.12 8.00 -5.71
C GLU A 156 -0.42 7.28 -4.39
N LEU A 157 -0.95 6.06 -4.48
CA LEU A 157 -1.26 5.22 -3.33
C LEU A 157 -0.03 4.48 -2.75
N GLY A 158 1.15 4.62 -3.34
CA GLY A 158 2.35 3.87 -2.95
C GLY A 158 2.24 2.35 -3.21
N LEU A 159 1.33 1.94 -4.09
CA LEU A 159 1.05 0.53 -4.40
C LEU A 159 1.83 0.02 -5.61
N LEU A 160 2.47 0.90 -6.37
CA LEU A 160 3.18 0.61 -7.61
C LEU A 160 4.55 1.29 -7.65
N ARG A 161 5.53 0.55 -8.15
CA ARG A 161 6.80 1.07 -8.68
C ARG A 161 6.94 0.63 -10.12
N VAL A 162 7.57 1.47 -10.95
CA VAL A 162 7.82 1.13 -12.36
C VAL A 162 9.32 1.01 -12.60
N GLU A 163 9.77 -0.13 -13.09
CA GLU A 163 11.18 -0.40 -13.40
C GLU A 163 11.30 -0.96 -14.82
N GLY A 164 11.98 -0.22 -15.71
CA GLY A 164 12.19 -0.65 -17.09
C GLY A 164 10.91 -0.86 -17.90
N GLY A 165 9.80 -0.28 -17.46
CA GLY A 165 8.47 -0.47 -18.07
C GLY A 165 7.62 -1.56 -17.39
N ASP A 166 8.22 -2.44 -16.60
CA ASP A 166 7.51 -3.42 -15.79
C ASP A 166 6.90 -2.76 -14.55
N TRP A 167 5.78 -3.30 -14.11
CA TRP A 167 5.12 -2.92 -12.87
C TRP A 167 5.60 -3.81 -11.72
N ILE A 168 5.96 -3.19 -10.61
CA ILE A 168 6.24 -3.87 -9.35
C ILE A 168 5.17 -3.46 -8.37
N LEU A 169 4.20 -4.34 -8.19
CA LEU A 169 3.11 -4.17 -7.23
C LEU A 169 3.65 -4.48 -5.82
N THR A 170 3.39 -3.58 -4.86
CA THR A 170 3.81 -3.76 -3.47
C THR A 170 2.92 -4.76 -2.74
N PRO A 171 3.38 -5.37 -1.63
CA PRO A 171 2.56 -6.29 -0.84
C PRO A 171 1.23 -5.70 -0.36
N ALA A 172 1.16 -4.36 -0.18
CA ALA A 172 -0.05 -3.65 0.25
C ALA A 172 -1.21 -3.77 -0.76
N VAL A 173 -0.94 -4.04 -2.05
CA VAL A 173 -1.96 -4.31 -3.07
C VAL A 173 -2.87 -5.48 -2.66
N GLY A 174 -2.34 -6.46 -1.95
CA GLY A 174 -3.11 -7.60 -1.46
C GLY A 174 -4.30 -7.25 -0.56
N ARG A 175 -4.35 -6.01 -0.03
CA ARG A 175 -5.49 -5.49 0.74
C ARG A 175 -6.73 -5.25 -0.13
N TYR A 176 -6.53 -4.98 -1.41
CA TYR A 176 -7.56 -4.52 -2.33
C TYR A 176 -8.00 -5.59 -3.34
N ARG A 177 -7.52 -6.82 -3.18
CA ARG A 177 -7.97 -7.96 -3.98
C ARG A 177 -9.38 -8.36 -3.59
N ASP A 178 -10.18 -8.76 -4.58
CA ASP A 178 -11.57 -9.18 -4.41
C ASP A 178 -12.43 -8.10 -3.68
N ALA A 179 -12.01 -6.83 -3.76
CA ALA A 179 -12.74 -5.73 -3.16
C ALA A 179 -13.95 -5.36 -4.04
N GLU A 180 -15.14 -5.42 -3.46
CA GLU A 180 -16.36 -4.94 -4.09
C GLU A 180 -16.63 -3.49 -3.66
N LEU A 181 -16.87 -2.62 -4.66
CA LEU A 181 -17.39 -1.28 -4.37
C LEU A 181 -18.87 -1.42 -3.99
N THR A 182 -19.15 -1.39 -2.71
CA THR A 182 -20.53 -1.21 -2.25
C THR A 182 -20.89 0.26 -2.41
N SER A 183 -21.89 0.56 -3.27
CA SER A 183 -22.56 1.86 -3.22
C SER A 183 -23.13 2.00 -1.80
N GLY A 184 -22.57 2.92 -1.01
CA GLY A 184 -23.12 3.23 0.29
C GLY A 184 -24.53 3.74 0.09
N GLU A 185 -25.54 2.92 0.43
CA GLU A 185 -26.86 3.42 0.69
C GLU A 185 -26.73 4.23 1.98
N GLU A 186 -26.86 5.55 1.84
CA GLU A 186 -27.01 6.47 2.96
C GLU A 186 -28.26 6.06 3.76
N GLU A 187 -28.08 5.57 4.99
CA GLU A 187 -29.09 5.60 6.03
C GLU A 187 -29.04 6.93 6.79
#